data_63e0cc91b7ce4081719280a576d7b525
#
_entry.id   63e0cc91b7ce4081719280a576d7b525
#
_cell.length_a   1.000
_cell.length_b   1.000
_cell.length_c   1.000
_cell.angle_alpha   90.00
_cell.angle_beta   90.00
_cell.angle_gamma   90.00
#
_symmetry.space_group_name_H-M   'P 1'
#
loop_
_entity.id
_entity.type
_entity.pdbx_description
1 polymer ?
#
loop_
_entity_poly.entity_id
_entity_poly.type
_entity_poly.pdbx_seq_one_letter_code
_entity_poly.pdbx_strand_id
1 'polypeptide(L)'
;MAGIIKVNQYQDFNGNTLFTSDGSGNLTTQNFMKPIFYVSLTSNQSISSSTFTTVQFDDEILDSDGKYNTSTYRFTPGVAGTYFFYTRLRSDTGADNNQINSAVLRKNDTIIERSYVNTGSGAKTDNETSTLSAIVPSVSTTDYFDMQIYITDTSGNPSIVGQGSGVHYTTFGG
;
A
#
# COMPACT_ATOMS: atom_id res chain seq x y z
N MET A 1 44.32 8.01 -23.42
CA MET A 1 43.18 8.95 -23.27
C MET A 1 41.94 8.11 -23.15
N ALA A 2 41.15 8.28 -22.09
CA ALA A 2 39.83 7.64 -22.00
C ALA A 2 38.88 8.34 -22.98
N GLY A 3 38.24 7.57 -23.86
CA GLY A 3 37.24 8.10 -24.79
C GLY A 3 35.97 8.44 -24.01
N ILE A 4 35.38 9.62 -24.25
CA ILE A 4 34.10 10.06 -23.69
C ILE A 4 33.04 9.99 -24.79
N ILE A 5 31.97 9.25 -24.57
CA ILE A 5 30.78 9.27 -25.43
C ILE A 5 29.78 10.26 -24.80
N LYS A 6 29.40 11.30 -25.56
CA LYS A 6 28.39 12.27 -25.14
C LYS A 6 27.12 12.02 -25.93
N VAL A 7 26.05 11.64 -25.23
CA VAL A 7 24.73 11.41 -25.80
C VAL A 7 23.67 12.02 -24.87
N ASN A 8 22.59 12.55 -25.44
CA ASN A 8 21.48 13.08 -24.68
C ASN A 8 20.40 12.02 -24.40
N GLN A 9 20.38 10.94 -25.18
CA GLN A 9 19.36 9.92 -25.11
C GLN A 9 19.95 8.55 -25.48
N TYR A 10 19.54 7.52 -24.75
CA TYR A 10 19.75 6.11 -25.08
C TYR A 10 18.43 5.44 -25.42
N GLN A 11 18.43 4.66 -26.50
CA GLN A 11 17.27 3.92 -26.98
C GLN A 11 17.61 2.44 -27.12
N ASP A 12 16.55 1.57 -27.04
CA ASP A 12 16.66 0.18 -27.44
C ASP A 12 16.67 0.04 -28.97
N PHE A 13 16.82 -1.19 -29.45
CA PHE A 13 16.84 -1.50 -30.90
C PHE A 13 15.55 -1.07 -31.63
N ASN A 14 14.41 -0.98 -30.93
CA ASN A 14 13.12 -0.56 -31.48
C ASN A 14 12.88 0.95 -31.38
N GLY A 15 13.87 1.71 -30.93
CA GLY A 15 13.77 3.17 -30.80
C GLY A 15 13.09 3.65 -29.50
N ASN A 16 12.81 2.76 -28.56
CA ASN A 16 12.26 3.15 -27.27
C ASN A 16 13.35 3.79 -26.39
N THR A 17 13.03 4.93 -25.79
CA THR A 17 13.96 5.62 -24.90
C THR A 17 14.16 4.82 -23.61
N LEU A 18 15.41 4.49 -23.32
CA LEU A 18 15.80 3.85 -22.07
C LEU A 18 16.07 4.90 -20.98
N PHE A 19 16.81 5.93 -21.33
CA PHE A 19 17.06 7.09 -20.46
C PHE A 19 17.47 8.32 -21.24
N THR A 20 17.22 9.50 -20.66
CA THR A 20 17.63 10.80 -21.17
C THR A 20 18.43 11.56 -20.13
N SER A 21 19.40 12.38 -20.59
CA SER A 21 20.05 13.37 -19.74
C SER A 21 19.38 14.73 -19.93
N ASP A 22 19.17 15.47 -18.83
CA ASP A 22 18.69 16.85 -18.86
C ASP A 22 19.76 17.88 -19.23
N GLY A 23 20.95 17.41 -19.52
CA GLY A 23 22.11 18.28 -19.81
C GLY A 23 22.80 18.88 -18.57
N SER A 24 22.24 18.68 -17.38
CA SER A 24 22.74 19.19 -16.09
C SER A 24 23.28 18.09 -15.17
N GLY A 25 23.45 16.89 -15.71
CA GLY A 25 23.98 15.72 -14.97
C GLY A 25 22.91 14.83 -14.35
N ASN A 26 21.62 15.12 -14.54
CA ASN A 26 20.55 14.25 -14.08
C ASN A 26 20.12 13.29 -15.20
N LEU A 27 19.71 12.08 -14.79
CA LEU A 27 19.13 11.08 -15.68
C LEU A 27 17.63 10.96 -15.42
N THR A 28 16.85 11.02 -16.49
CA THR A 28 15.44 10.62 -16.47
C THR A 28 15.33 9.24 -17.08
N THR A 29 14.83 8.29 -16.32
CA THR A 29 14.58 6.92 -16.77
C THR A 29 13.08 6.71 -16.92
N GLN A 30 12.65 6.05 -17.98
CA GLN A 30 11.22 5.87 -18.25
C GLN A 30 10.52 4.97 -17.23
N ASN A 31 11.21 3.98 -16.66
CA ASN A 31 10.58 2.94 -15.88
C ASN A 31 11.40 2.49 -14.65
N PHE A 32 12.21 3.36 -14.07
CA PHE A 32 12.94 3.00 -12.86
C PHE A 32 12.01 3.16 -11.64
N MET A 33 11.74 2.07 -10.93
CA MET A 33 10.84 2.03 -9.78
C MET A 33 9.38 2.43 -10.09
N LYS A 34 8.82 1.91 -11.18
CA LYS A 34 7.41 2.07 -11.54
C LYS A 34 6.79 0.71 -11.86
N PRO A 35 5.50 0.54 -11.61
CA PRO A 35 4.58 1.51 -10.97
C PRO A 35 4.81 1.63 -9.47
N ILE A 36 4.62 2.83 -8.92
CA ILE A 36 4.57 3.11 -7.49
C ILE A 36 3.23 3.74 -7.14
N PHE A 37 2.72 3.46 -5.96
CA PHE A 37 1.48 4.05 -5.46
C PHE A 37 1.56 4.32 -3.95
N TYR A 38 0.76 5.29 -3.51
CA TYR A 38 0.53 5.58 -2.11
C TYR A 38 -0.88 6.14 -1.95
N VAL A 39 -1.68 5.44 -1.17
CA VAL A 39 -3.10 5.75 -0.97
C VAL A 39 -3.43 5.85 0.51
N SER A 40 -4.47 6.61 0.82
CA SER A 40 -4.96 6.79 2.18
C SER A 40 -6.48 6.64 2.27
N LEU A 41 -6.96 6.58 3.51
CA LEU A 41 -8.38 6.60 3.83
C LEU A 41 -8.74 8.02 4.27
N THR A 42 -9.74 8.65 3.63
CA THR A 42 -10.16 10.02 3.96
C THR A 42 -11.01 10.10 5.22
N SER A 43 -11.90 9.14 5.41
CA SER A 43 -12.86 9.10 6.52
C SER A 43 -12.77 7.78 7.27
N ASN A 44 -13.24 7.76 8.53
CA ASN A 44 -13.30 6.52 9.28
C ASN A 44 -14.19 5.49 8.58
N GLN A 45 -13.71 4.25 8.51
CA GLN A 45 -14.46 3.12 7.98
C GLN A 45 -14.86 2.18 9.13
N SER A 46 -16.16 1.90 9.25
CA SER A 46 -16.66 0.91 10.22
C SER A 46 -16.25 -0.50 9.82
N ILE A 47 -15.84 -1.30 10.79
CA ILE A 47 -15.38 -2.68 10.64
C ILE A 47 -16.30 -3.60 11.46
N SER A 48 -16.68 -4.73 10.89
CA SER A 48 -17.37 -5.76 11.66
C SER A 48 -16.36 -6.54 12.49
N SER A 49 -16.60 -6.63 13.80
CA SER A 49 -15.74 -7.42 14.69
C SER A 49 -15.58 -8.86 14.21
N SER A 50 -14.39 -9.41 14.34
CA SER A 50 -14.02 -10.79 13.97
C SER A 50 -14.26 -11.13 12.48
N THR A 51 -14.20 -10.12 11.60
CA THR A 51 -14.41 -10.29 10.15
C THR A 51 -13.28 -9.64 9.37
N PHE A 52 -12.73 -10.36 8.37
CA PHE A 52 -11.82 -9.76 7.43
C PHE A 52 -12.55 -8.74 6.55
N THR A 53 -12.17 -7.47 6.67
CA THR A 53 -12.83 -6.38 5.96
C THR A 53 -11.82 -5.67 5.06
N THR A 54 -12.14 -5.50 3.77
CA THR A 54 -11.30 -4.75 2.84
C THR A 54 -11.24 -3.28 3.24
N VAL A 55 -10.03 -2.74 3.30
CA VAL A 55 -9.80 -1.32 3.58
C VAL A 55 -10.07 -0.51 2.31
N GLN A 56 -10.96 0.46 2.42
CA GLN A 56 -11.49 1.24 1.30
C GLN A 56 -10.68 2.52 1.09
N PHE A 57 -9.38 2.39 0.77
CA PHE A 57 -8.57 3.58 0.48
C PHE A 57 -9.14 4.34 -0.71
N ASP A 58 -9.56 5.56 -0.46
CA ASP A 58 -10.32 6.42 -1.39
C ASP A 58 -9.55 7.68 -1.80
N ASP A 59 -8.34 7.89 -1.27
CA ASP A 59 -7.47 9.03 -1.58
C ASP A 59 -6.16 8.55 -2.20
N GLU A 60 -5.96 8.89 -3.46
CA GLU A 60 -4.72 8.61 -4.20
C GLU A 60 -3.74 9.78 -4.01
N ILE A 61 -2.80 9.64 -3.07
CA ILE A 61 -1.75 10.63 -2.84
C ILE A 61 -0.69 10.55 -3.95
N LEU A 62 -0.40 9.34 -4.39
CA LEU A 62 0.52 9.05 -5.49
C LEU A 62 0.06 7.77 -6.20
N ASP A 63 -0.09 7.85 -7.51
CA ASP A 63 -0.19 6.69 -8.40
C ASP A 63 0.49 7.04 -9.73
N SER A 64 1.70 6.54 -9.93
CA SER A 64 2.57 6.96 -11.04
C SER A 64 2.05 6.58 -12.42
N ASP A 65 1.25 5.52 -12.50
CA ASP A 65 0.82 4.93 -13.76
C ASP A 65 -0.68 4.59 -13.80
N GLY A 66 -1.48 5.11 -12.86
CA GLY A 66 -2.91 4.84 -12.78
C GLY A 66 -3.21 3.36 -12.52
N LYS A 67 -2.49 2.76 -11.58
CA LYS A 67 -2.56 1.32 -11.30
C LYS A 67 -3.36 0.96 -10.05
N TYR A 68 -3.69 1.95 -9.23
CA TYR A 68 -4.62 1.80 -8.14
C TYR A 68 -6.05 2.13 -8.59
N ASN A 69 -7.02 1.41 -8.10
CA ASN A 69 -8.44 1.62 -8.43
C ASN A 69 -9.24 1.83 -7.14
N THR A 70 -9.67 3.06 -6.90
CA THR A 70 -10.44 3.47 -5.71
C THR A 70 -11.86 2.89 -5.64
N SER A 71 -12.39 2.35 -6.74
CA SER A 71 -13.70 1.69 -6.75
C SER A 71 -13.62 0.22 -6.33
N THR A 72 -12.49 -0.44 -6.58
CA THR A 72 -12.24 -1.84 -6.21
C THR A 72 -11.26 -1.97 -5.04
N TYR A 73 -10.58 -0.86 -4.69
CA TYR A 73 -9.55 -0.78 -3.64
C TYR A 73 -8.36 -1.69 -3.90
N ARG A 74 -7.98 -1.81 -5.19
CA ARG A 74 -6.96 -2.74 -5.67
C ARG A 74 -5.86 -2.03 -6.43
N PHE A 75 -4.63 -2.48 -6.20
CA PHE A 75 -3.47 -2.14 -7.02
C PHE A 75 -3.17 -3.27 -8.00
N THR A 76 -3.14 -2.97 -9.30
CA THR A 76 -2.79 -3.92 -10.37
C THR A 76 -1.59 -3.38 -11.13
N PRO A 77 -0.36 -3.83 -10.84
CA PRO A 77 0.85 -3.19 -11.35
C PRO A 77 0.95 -3.15 -12.87
N GLY A 78 0.48 -4.18 -13.58
CA GLY A 78 0.59 -4.27 -15.04
C GLY A 78 2.02 -4.53 -15.54
N VAL A 79 2.99 -4.59 -14.65
CA VAL A 79 4.40 -4.90 -14.93
C VAL A 79 4.80 -6.09 -14.06
N ALA A 80 5.43 -7.10 -14.67
CA ALA A 80 5.92 -8.25 -13.92
C ALA A 80 7.20 -7.90 -13.15
N GLY A 81 7.34 -8.40 -11.92
CA GLY A 81 8.53 -8.11 -11.14
C GLY A 81 8.46 -8.54 -9.68
N THR A 82 9.32 -7.96 -8.88
CA THR A 82 9.29 -8.08 -7.41
C THR A 82 8.84 -6.75 -6.83
N TYR A 83 7.86 -6.80 -5.96
CA TYR A 83 7.24 -5.62 -5.36
C TYR A 83 7.47 -5.58 -3.85
N PHE A 84 7.69 -4.39 -3.33
CA PHE A 84 7.67 -4.12 -1.91
C PHE A 84 6.38 -3.40 -1.57
N PHE A 85 5.62 -3.94 -0.62
CA PHE A 85 4.39 -3.33 -0.10
C PHE A 85 4.57 -2.95 1.35
N TYR A 86 3.93 -1.85 1.76
CA TYR A 86 3.85 -1.44 3.15
C TYR A 86 2.48 -0.85 3.46
N THR A 87 2.05 -1.01 4.69
CA THR A 87 0.79 -0.44 5.18
C THR A 87 0.88 -0.01 6.63
N ARG A 88 0.05 0.94 6.98
CA ARG A 88 -0.23 1.35 8.35
C ARG A 88 -1.74 1.49 8.48
N LEU A 89 -2.35 0.67 9.33
CA LEU A 89 -3.78 0.68 9.60
C LEU A 89 -3.99 1.06 11.07
N ARG A 90 -4.55 2.24 11.31
CA ARG A 90 -4.90 2.70 12.66
C ARG A 90 -6.34 2.33 12.94
N SER A 91 -6.57 1.57 13.98
CA SER A 91 -7.91 1.25 14.48
C SER A 91 -8.34 2.20 15.61
N ASP A 92 -9.64 2.40 15.69
CA ASP A 92 -10.34 3.01 16.82
C ASP A 92 -11.44 2.04 17.23
N THR A 93 -11.36 1.56 18.43
CA THR A 93 -12.29 0.55 18.98
C THR A 93 -13.17 1.09 20.11
N GLY A 94 -13.08 2.42 20.37
CA GLY A 94 -13.67 2.98 21.58
C GLY A 94 -12.98 2.42 22.84
N ALA A 95 -13.32 2.90 24.00
CA ALA A 95 -12.68 2.48 25.23
C ALA A 95 -12.77 0.97 25.44
N ASP A 96 -11.66 0.28 25.53
CA ASP A 96 -11.42 -0.90 26.35
C ASP A 96 -11.47 -2.30 25.74
N ASN A 97 -11.63 -2.56 24.44
CA ASN A 97 -11.99 -3.91 24.03
C ASN A 97 -11.27 -4.53 22.84
N ASN A 98 -10.25 -3.89 22.28
CA ASN A 98 -9.50 -4.48 21.16
C ASN A 98 -8.62 -5.64 21.66
N GLN A 99 -8.88 -6.85 21.19
CA GLN A 99 -8.09 -8.05 21.52
C GLN A 99 -7.10 -8.41 20.40
N ILE A 100 -7.50 -8.22 19.16
CA ILE A 100 -6.71 -8.55 17.99
C ILE A 100 -6.84 -7.40 16.98
N ASN A 101 -5.70 -6.94 16.48
CA ASN A 101 -5.62 -6.04 15.34
C ASN A 101 -4.63 -6.62 14.33
N SER A 102 -5.06 -6.82 13.10
CA SER A 102 -4.28 -7.52 12.10
C SER A 102 -4.43 -6.89 10.72
N ALA A 103 -3.34 -6.37 10.17
CA ALA A 103 -3.26 -5.99 8.77
C ALA A 103 -2.97 -7.22 7.90
N VAL A 104 -3.65 -7.33 6.77
CA VAL A 104 -3.59 -8.49 5.89
C VAL A 104 -3.39 -8.02 4.45
N LEU A 105 -2.31 -8.45 3.80
CA LEU A 105 -2.06 -8.26 2.39
C LEU A 105 -2.59 -9.47 1.62
N ARG A 106 -3.40 -9.22 0.59
CA ARG A 106 -3.87 -10.26 -0.33
C ARG A 106 -3.33 -10.05 -1.73
N LYS A 107 -3.10 -11.17 -2.41
CA LYS A 107 -2.82 -11.27 -3.84
C LYS A 107 -3.90 -12.14 -4.47
N ASN A 108 -4.65 -11.61 -5.43
CA ASN A 108 -5.72 -12.36 -6.13
C ASN A 108 -6.70 -13.02 -5.14
N ASP A 109 -7.19 -12.24 -4.18
CA ASP A 109 -8.09 -12.67 -3.09
C ASP A 109 -7.50 -13.71 -2.09
N THR A 110 -6.23 -14.08 -2.24
CA THR A 110 -5.54 -15.00 -1.34
C THR A 110 -4.64 -14.23 -0.37
N ILE A 111 -4.72 -14.54 0.92
CA ILE A 111 -3.85 -13.96 1.94
C ILE A 111 -2.42 -14.44 1.69
N ILE A 112 -1.49 -13.50 1.52
CA ILE A 112 -0.07 -13.79 1.31
C ILE A 112 0.81 -13.31 2.47
N GLU A 113 0.37 -12.31 3.21
CA GLU A 113 1.10 -11.78 4.38
C GLU A 113 0.11 -11.25 5.41
N ARG A 114 0.45 -11.37 6.69
CA ARG A 114 -0.38 -10.92 7.79
C ARG A 114 0.46 -10.46 8.97
N SER A 115 0.22 -9.24 9.45
CA SER A 115 0.66 -8.83 10.78
C SER A 115 -0.36 -9.25 11.82
N TYR A 116 0.09 -9.46 13.06
CA TYR A 116 -0.79 -9.87 14.14
C TYR A 116 -0.38 -9.17 15.43
N VAL A 117 -1.25 -8.31 15.92
CA VAL A 117 -1.11 -7.68 17.23
C VAL A 117 -2.18 -8.27 18.14
N ASN A 118 -1.77 -8.98 19.17
CA ASN A 118 -2.66 -9.49 20.22
C ASN A 118 -2.40 -8.68 21.49
N THR A 119 -3.40 -7.96 21.91
CA THR A 119 -3.32 -7.10 23.08
C THR A 119 -3.85 -7.77 24.34
N GLY A 120 -4.40 -8.99 24.24
CA GLY A 120 -5.00 -9.76 25.34
C GLY A 120 -6.36 -9.21 25.80
N SER A 121 -6.93 -9.82 26.80
CA SER A 121 -8.16 -9.34 27.45
C SER A 121 -7.82 -8.30 28.52
N GLY A 122 -8.37 -7.11 28.45
CA GLY A 122 -8.21 -6.03 29.44
C GLY A 122 -8.44 -4.65 28.84
N ALA A 123 -8.69 -3.65 29.67
CA ALA A 123 -8.87 -2.26 29.27
C ALA A 123 -7.65 -1.77 28.47
N LYS A 124 -7.87 -1.29 27.26
CA LYS A 124 -6.84 -0.85 26.33
C LYS A 124 -7.13 0.52 25.76
N THR A 125 -6.07 1.19 25.33
CA THR A 125 -6.17 2.52 24.74
C THR A 125 -6.92 2.48 23.40
N ASP A 126 -7.67 3.52 23.15
CA ASP A 126 -8.63 3.67 22.06
C ASP A 126 -8.07 3.51 20.63
N ASN A 127 -6.74 3.56 20.46
CA ASN A 127 -6.14 3.60 19.14
C ASN A 127 -4.93 2.67 19.04
N GLU A 128 -5.02 1.68 18.20
CA GLU A 128 -3.91 0.80 17.86
C GLU A 128 -3.51 0.91 16.40
N THR A 129 -2.26 0.65 16.11
CA THR A 129 -1.75 0.70 14.74
C THR A 129 -1.13 -0.64 14.37
N SER A 130 -1.69 -1.30 13.38
CA SER A 130 -1.07 -2.44 12.73
C SER A 130 -0.26 -1.99 11.54
N THR A 131 0.99 -2.43 11.47
CA THR A 131 1.86 -2.23 10.31
C THR A 131 2.20 -3.56 9.68
N LEU A 132 2.37 -3.55 8.36
CA LEU A 132 2.83 -4.69 7.61
C LEU A 132 3.75 -4.19 6.50
N SER A 133 4.83 -4.94 6.25
CA SER A 133 5.65 -4.78 5.05
C SER A 133 5.98 -6.15 4.47
N ALA A 134 5.96 -6.25 3.14
CA ALA A 134 6.18 -7.50 2.44
C ALA A 134 6.97 -7.30 1.14
N ILE A 135 7.87 -8.24 0.83
CA ILE A 135 8.47 -8.36 -0.49
C ILE A 135 7.76 -9.51 -1.20
N VAL A 136 7.11 -9.21 -2.31
CA VAL A 136 6.37 -10.20 -3.11
C VAL A 136 7.11 -10.46 -4.42
N PRO A 137 7.77 -11.60 -4.57
CA PRO A 137 8.47 -11.96 -5.80
C PRO A 137 7.51 -12.49 -6.86
N SER A 138 7.96 -12.50 -8.10
CA SER A 138 7.28 -13.14 -9.22
C SER A 138 5.83 -12.69 -9.43
N VAL A 139 5.60 -11.38 -9.27
CA VAL A 139 4.30 -10.76 -9.59
C VAL A 139 4.11 -10.75 -11.10
N SER A 140 2.95 -11.18 -11.58
CA SER A 140 2.57 -11.12 -12.98
C SER A 140 1.87 -9.80 -13.34
N THR A 141 1.71 -9.52 -14.63
CA THR A 141 1.05 -8.29 -15.11
C THR A 141 -0.43 -8.20 -14.77
N THR A 142 -1.06 -9.32 -14.44
CA THR A 142 -2.50 -9.41 -14.12
C THR A 142 -2.79 -9.61 -12.64
N ASP A 143 -1.74 -9.78 -11.83
CA ASP A 143 -1.92 -9.89 -10.39
C ASP A 143 -2.45 -8.57 -9.81
N TYR A 144 -3.32 -8.67 -8.82
CA TYR A 144 -3.79 -7.53 -8.05
C TYR A 144 -3.61 -7.74 -6.56
N PHE A 145 -3.52 -6.63 -5.85
CA PHE A 145 -3.28 -6.58 -4.41
C PHE A 145 -4.29 -5.67 -3.74
N ASP A 146 -4.75 -6.08 -2.59
CA ASP A 146 -5.56 -5.27 -1.68
C ASP A 146 -5.19 -5.53 -0.22
N MET A 147 -5.62 -4.62 0.64
CA MET A 147 -5.45 -4.74 2.08
C MET A 147 -6.76 -5.05 2.75
N GLN A 148 -6.71 -5.99 3.70
CA GLN A 148 -7.77 -6.20 4.66
C GLN A 148 -7.29 -5.89 6.07
N ILE A 149 -8.24 -5.61 6.94
CA ILE A 149 -8.05 -5.55 8.37
C ILE A 149 -8.93 -6.61 9.04
N TYR A 150 -8.43 -7.16 10.13
CA TYR A 150 -9.19 -8.03 11.02
C TYR A 150 -9.04 -7.51 12.44
N ILE A 151 -10.17 -7.16 13.06
CA ILE A 151 -10.21 -6.65 14.43
C ILE A 151 -11.16 -7.54 15.24
N THR A 152 -10.71 -7.98 16.42
CA THR A 152 -11.60 -8.59 17.41
C THR A 152 -11.85 -7.57 18.50
N ASP A 153 -13.08 -7.14 18.62
CA ASP A 153 -13.54 -6.17 19.60
C ASP A 153 -14.76 -6.77 20.35
N THR A 154 -14.77 -6.66 21.66
CA THR A 154 -15.87 -7.16 22.50
C THR A 154 -17.02 -6.16 22.62
N SER A 155 -16.81 -4.88 22.31
CA SER A 155 -17.87 -3.85 22.26
C SER A 155 -18.67 -3.86 20.95
N GLY A 156 -18.12 -4.45 19.88
CA GLY A 156 -18.83 -4.76 18.65
C GLY A 156 -18.82 -3.69 17.56
N ASN A 157 -18.16 -2.56 17.74
CA ASN A 157 -18.16 -1.45 16.77
C ASN A 157 -16.78 -0.89 16.46
N PRO A 158 -15.79 -1.70 16.03
CA PRO A 158 -14.49 -1.18 15.67
C PRO A 158 -14.56 -0.36 14.37
N SER A 159 -13.64 0.57 14.23
CA SER A 159 -13.41 1.30 13.00
C SER A 159 -11.91 1.40 12.69
N ILE A 160 -11.57 1.70 11.45
CA ILE A 160 -10.25 2.20 11.08
C ILE A 160 -10.34 3.70 10.88
N VAL A 161 -9.27 4.40 11.28
CA VAL A 161 -9.23 5.85 11.32
C VAL A 161 -8.72 6.39 9.99
N GLY A 162 -9.51 7.25 9.39
CA GLY A 162 -9.14 7.98 8.19
C GLY A 162 -8.19 9.15 8.48
N GLN A 163 -8.11 10.06 7.54
CA GLN A 163 -7.30 11.27 7.64
C GLN A 163 -7.84 12.22 8.72
N GLY A 164 -6.94 12.84 9.48
CA GLY A 164 -7.30 13.89 10.44
C GLY A 164 -6.27 15.02 10.43
N SER A 165 -6.76 16.27 10.32
CA SER A 165 -5.91 17.48 10.34
C SER A 165 -4.70 17.44 9.38
N GLY A 166 -4.90 16.88 8.16
CA GLY A 166 -3.84 16.72 7.16
C GLY A 166 -2.86 15.58 7.45
N VAL A 167 -3.15 14.71 8.43
CA VAL A 167 -2.33 13.54 8.74
C VAL A 167 -3.02 12.28 8.27
N HIS A 168 -2.35 11.48 7.47
CA HIS A 168 -2.84 10.19 6.99
C HIS A 168 -2.56 9.11 8.04
N TYR A 169 -3.58 8.61 8.73
CA TYR A 169 -3.43 7.59 9.76
C TYR A 169 -3.45 6.18 9.20
N THR A 170 -4.24 5.96 8.15
CA THR A 170 -4.41 4.66 7.50
C THR A 170 -3.96 4.77 6.05
N THR A 171 -2.94 4.02 5.69
CA THR A 171 -2.24 4.15 4.39
C THR A 171 -1.80 2.80 3.85
N PHE A 172 -1.67 2.72 2.53
CA PHE A 172 -1.12 1.58 1.79
C PHE A 172 -0.28 2.08 0.63
N GLY A 173 0.86 1.43 0.36
CA GLY A 173 1.76 1.82 -0.72
C GLY A 173 2.69 0.70 -1.16
N GLY A 174 3.34 0.92 -2.29
CA GLY A 174 4.28 -0.04 -2.88
C GLY A 174 4.97 0.51 -4.13
#